data_3c6253e400cbf143ae63896fd69dd573
#
_entry.id   3c6253e400cbf143ae63896fd69dd573
#
_cell.length_a   1.000
_cell.length_b   1.000
_cell.length_c   1.000
_cell.angle_alpha   90.00
_cell.angle_beta   90.00
_cell.angle_gamma   90.00
#
_symmetry.space_group_name_H-M   'P 1'
#
loop_
_entity.id
_entity.type
_entity.pdbx_description
1 polymer ?
#
loop_
_entity_poly.entity_id
_entity_poly.type
_entity_poly.pdbx_seq_one_letter_code
_entity_poly.pdbx_strand_id
1 'polypeptide(L)'
;MSKADAAAAILWVGATFYALFGGADFGGGFWDLIAGGPERGQRPRDVIQRSLTPVWEANHVWLIFVLVVLWTAFPSAFSAIFTTLYVPIALAALGIVLRGAGFAFRKSLVGLRERRAMGATFAISSVLTPFFMGTVVGAIAAGDVPADGNGDAFASWIQPLPLLIGAMFVATGAYLAAVFLVGDARRADDEAMERYFEARALGAAVVAGILAVAGLAALHSEARYVFDRLTSEGLPLVILSLLCGAALLVVLRRGGRLPLRPLAAGAVVAVI
;
A
#
# COMPACT_ATOMS: atom_id res chain seq x y z
N MET A 1 14.35 8.24 -26.38
CA MET A 1 14.32 7.74 -24.99
C MET A 1 15.74 7.37 -24.59
N SER A 2 16.30 8.00 -23.59
CA SER A 2 17.64 7.67 -23.08
C SER A 2 17.63 6.32 -22.36
N LYS A 3 18.83 5.74 -22.08
CA LYS A 3 18.92 4.52 -21.26
C LYS A 3 18.38 4.76 -19.83
N ALA A 4 18.58 5.98 -19.32
CA ALA A 4 18.06 6.38 -18.00
C ALA A 4 16.52 6.45 -18.00
N ASP A 5 15.89 6.99 -19.05
CA ASP A 5 14.44 7.02 -19.17
C ASP A 5 13.84 5.61 -19.23
N ALA A 6 14.52 4.70 -19.97
CA ALA A 6 14.08 3.30 -20.04
C ALA A 6 14.17 2.62 -18.66
N ALA A 7 15.27 2.82 -17.91
CA ALA A 7 15.44 2.29 -16.57
C ALA A 7 14.42 2.87 -15.59
N ALA A 8 14.13 4.18 -15.67
CA ALA A 8 13.10 4.83 -14.85
C ALA A 8 11.70 4.27 -15.14
N ALA A 9 11.36 4.04 -16.41
CA ALA A 9 10.10 3.43 -16.78
C ALA A 9 9.96 1.99 -16.23
N ILE A 10 11.02 1.20 -16.30
CA ILE A 10 11.07 -0.15 -15.73
C ILE A 10 10.90 -0.11 -14.20
N LEU A 11 11.59 0.82 -13.54
CA LEU A 11 11.47 1.04 -12.10
C LEU A 11 10.04 1.40 -11.70
N TRP A 12 9.42 2.33 -12.44
CA TRP A 12 8.04 2.75 -12.22
C TRP A 12 7.05 1.60 -12.39
N VAL A 13 7.21 0.76 -13.42
CA VAL A 13 6.38 -0.44 -13.62
C VAL A 13 6.50 -1.39 -12.43
N GLY A 14 7.71 -1.68 -11.97
CA GLY A 14 7.93 -2.53 -10.80
C GLY A 14 7.32 -1.96 -9.53
N ALA A 15 7.49 -0.65 -9.28
CA ALA A 15 6.89 0.04 -8.15
C ALA A 15 5.35 0.01 -8.20
N THR A 16 4.76 0.18 -9.38
CA THR A 16 3.32 0.09 -9.60
C THR A 16 2.78 -1.32 -9.28
N PHE A 17 3.43 -2.37 -9.75
CA PHE A 17 3.02 -3.74 -9.43
C PHE A 17 3.17 -4.02 -7.92
N TYR A 18 4.24 -3.54 -7.30
CA TYR A 18 4.39 -3.68 -5.85
C TYR A 18 3.33 -2.91 -5.07
N ALA A 19 3.02 -1.68 -5.47
CA ALA A 19 1.97 -0.88 -4.83
C ALA A 19 0.59 -1.54 -4.94
N LEU A 20 0.27 -2.16 -6.08
CA LEU A 20 -1.00 -2.86 -6.27
C LEU A 20 -1.07 -4.17 -5.49
N PHE A 21 -0.14 -5.08 -5.75
CA PHE A 21 -0.22 -6.44 -5.22
C PHE A 21 0.28 -6.51 -3.78
N GLY A 22 1.41 -5.88 -3.48
CA GLY A 22 1.92 -5.75 -2.13
C GLY A 22 0.99 -4.90 -1.26
N GLY A 23 0.48 -3.78 -1.80
CA GLY A 23 -0.49 -2.95 -1.10
C GLY A 23 -1.75 -3.71 -0.70
N ALA A 24 -2.35 -4.47 -1.62
CA ALA A 24 -3.50 -5.32 -1.31
C ALA A 24 -3.17 -6.41 -0.26
N ASP A 25 -1.96 -6.97 -0.31
CA ASP A 25 -1.51 -7.98 0.63
C ASP A 25 -1.34 -7.38 2.05
N PHE A 26 -0.70 -6.23 2.20
CA PHE A 26 -0.61 -5.50 3.47
C PHE A 26 -1.99 -5.07 3.98
N GLY A 27 -2.85 -4.60 3.10
CA GLY A 27 -4.23 -4.22 3.43
C GLY A 27 -5.07 -5.39 3.96
N GLY A 28 -4.81 -6.62 3.51
CA GLY A 28 -5.39 -7.82 4.09
C GLY A 28 -5.03 -7.98 5.57
N GLY A 29 -3.76 -7.72 5.93
CA GLY A 29 -3.33 -7.71 7.34
C GLY A 29 -3.94 -6.59 8.16
N PHE A 30 -4.20 -5.40 7.58
CA PHE A 30 -4.98 -4.34 8.21
C PHE A 30 -6.40 -4.82 8.57
N TRP A 31 -7.09 -5.51 7.66
CA TRP A 31 -8.41 -6.04 7.94
C TRP A 31 -8.39 -7.21 8.94
N ASP A 32 -7.33 -8.03 8.97
CA ASP A 32 -7.12 -9.04 10.02
C ASP A 32 -7.02 -8.41 11.41
N LEU A 33 -6.31 -7.26 11.53
CA LEU A 33 -6.15 -6.52 12.78
C LEU A 33 -7.49 -6.08 13.37
N ILE A 34 -8.38 -5.55 12.55
CA ILE A 34 -9.67 -4.98 12.98
C ILE A 34 -10.87 -5.91 12.74
N ALA A 35 -10.65 -7.18 12.39
CA ALA A 35 -11.72 -8.15 12.15
C ALA A 35 -12.59 -8.46 13.38
N GLY A 36 -12.12 -8.08 14.58
CA GLY A 36 -12.81 -8.30 15.85
C GLY A 36 -12.28 -9.47 16.66
N GLY A 37 -13.01 -9.86 17.71
CA GLY A 37 -12.62 -10.92 18.64
C GLY A 37 -12.55 -12.32 17.99
N PRO A 38 -12.12 -13.35 18.78
CA PRO A 38 -11.89 -14.70 18.23
C PRO A 38 -13.08 -15.30 17.50
N GLU A 39 -14.30 -15.13 18.03
CA GLU A 39 -15.50 -15.70 17.45
C GLU A 39 -16.02 -14.90 16.23
N ARG A 40 -16.20 -13.58 16.40
CA ARG A 40 -16.74 -12.72 15.33
C ARG A 40 -15.76 -12.50 14.17
N GLY A 41 -14.46 -12.46 14.47
CA GLY A 41 -13.40 -12.20 13.50
C GLY A 41 -12.89 -13.46 12.80
N GLN A 42 -13.32 -14.68 13.19
CA GLN A 42 -12.77 -15.90 12.62
C GLN A 42 -13.10 -16.01 11.12
N ARG A 43 -14.36 -15.88 10.75
CA ARG A 43 -14.82 -16.02 9.36
C ARG A 43 -14.16 -15.00 8.39
N PRO A 44 -14.11 -13.69 8.71
CA PRO A 44 -13.35 -12.74 7.89
C PRO A 44 -11.87 -13.10 7.77
N ARG A 45 -11.21 -13.53 8.86
CA ARG A 45 -9.80 -13.94 8.84
C ARG A 45 -9.56 -15.16 7.98
N ASP A 46 -10.47 -16.12 7.95
CA ASP A 46 -10.38 -17.31 7.10
C ASP A 46 -10.46 -16.94 5.61
N VAL A 47 -11.30 -15.97 5.24
CA VAL A 47 -11.34 -15.43 3.87
C VAL A 47 -10.05 -14.73 3.53
N ILE A 48 -9.57 -13.80 4.39
CA ILE A 48 -8.33 -13.06 4.20
C ILE A 48 -7.15 -14.04 4.01
N GLN A 49 -7.01 -15.04 4.89
CA GLN A 49 -5.92 -16.00 4.80
C GLN A 49 -5.94 -16.81 3.51
N ARG A 50 -7.11 -17.28 3.08
CA ARG A 50 -7.25 -18.03 1.81
C ARG A 50 -6.86 -17.18 0.60
N SER A 51 -7.19 -15.89 0.61
CA SER A 51 -6.88 -14.96 -0.47
C SER A 51 -5.40 -14.56 -0.51
N LEU A 52 -4.74 -14.43 0.66
CA LEU A 52 -3.34 -13.99 0.75
C LEU A 52 -2.33 -15.11 0.58
N THR A 53 -2.64 -16.34 1.07
CA THR A 53 -1.68 -17.47 1.10
C THR A 53 -1.02 -17.76 -0.25
N PRO A 54 -1.70 -17.69 -1.41
CA PRO A 54 -1.09 -18.03 -2.69
C PRO A 54 -0.13 -16.96 -3.23
N VAL A 55 -0.19 -15.72 -2.76
CA VAL A 55 0.41 -14.58 -3.47
C VAL A 55 1.41 -13.76 -2.64
N TRP A 56 1.44 -13.92 -1.31
CA TRP A 56 2.24 -13.06 -0.44
C TRP A 56 3.76 -13.14 -0.72
N GLU A 57 4.29 -14.31 -1.04
CA GLU A 57 5.71 -14.49 -1.38
C GLU A 57 6.04 -13.83 -2.73
N ALA A 58 5.17 -14.02 -3.72
CA ALA A 58 5.35 -13.46 -5.06
C ALA A 58 5.34 -11.92 -5.05
N ASN A 59 4.56 -11.30 -4.16
CA ASN A 59 4.49 -9.85 -4.08
C ASN A 59 5.82 -9.21 -3.65
N HIS A 60 6.61 -9.88 -2.81
CA HIS A 60 7.92 -9.37 -2.38
C HIS A 60 8.98 -9.40 -3.50
N VAL A 61 8.79 -10.21 -4.53
CA VAL A 61 9.66 -10.21 -5.72
C VAL A 61 9.65 -8.85 -6.41
N TRP A 62 8.50 -8.17 -6.44
CA TRP A 62 8.41 -6.82 -7.01
C TRP A 62 9.20 -5.79 -6.20
N LEU A 63 9.21 -5.90 -4.86
CA LEU A 63 10.05 -5.04 -4.02
C LEU A 63 11.54 -5.26 -4.30
N ILE A 64 11.95 -6.53 -4.35
CA ILE A 64 13.36 -6.88 -4.67
C ILE A 64 13.72 -6.34 -6.04
N PHE A 65 12.84 -6.50 -7.03
CA PHE A 65 13.03 -5.96 -8.38
C PHE A 65 13.24 -4.44 -8.37
N VAL A 66 12.38 -3.68 -7.67
CA VAL A 66 12.51 -2.22 -7.53
C VAL A 66 13.86 -1.85 -6.90
N LEU A 67 14.25 -2.51 -5.81
CA LEU A 67 15.53 -2.25 -5.12
C LEU A 67 16.73 -2.55 -6.02
N VAL A 68 16.71 -3.65 -6.75
CA VAL A 68 17.80 -4.02 -7.67
C VAL A 68 17.92 -3.03 -8.82
N VAL A 69 16.81 -2.63 -9.44
CA VAL A 69 16.83 -1.64 -10.53
C VAL A 69 17.30 -0.27 -10.01
N LEU A 70 16.79 0.17 -8.85
CA LEU A 70 17.21 1.44 -8.24
C LEU A 70 18.70 1.43 -7.93
N TRP A 71 19.22 0.36 -7.31
CA TRP A 71 20.64 0.23 -6.98
C TRP A 71 21.55 0.19 -8.21
N THR A 72 21.15 -0.56 -9.24
CA THR A 72 22.02 -0.79 -10.42
C THR A 72 21.95 0.35 -11.44
N ALA A 73 20.77 0.93 -11.65
CA ALA A 73 20.58 1.98 -12.65
C ALA A 73 20.74 3.40 -12.08
N PHE A 74 20.48 3.59 -10.78
CA PHE A 74 20.52 4.90 -10.10
C PHE A 74 21.30 4.85 -8.77
N PRO A 75 22.59 4.45 -8.78
CA PRO A 75 23.36 4.19 -7.55
C PRO A 75 23.49 5.42 -6.64
N SER A 76 23.62 6.62 -7.20
CA SER A 76 23.69 7.85 -6.41
C SER A 76 22.38 8.14 -5.68
N ALA A 77 21.25 8.01 -6.37
CA ALA A 77 19.91 8.17 -5.75
C ALA A 77 19.67 7.08 -4.69
N PHE A 78 20.02 5.83 -5.00
CA PHE A 78 19.94 4.74 -4.03
C PHE A 78 20.73 5.05 -2.76
N SER A 79 22.01 5.47 -2.92
CA SER A 79 22.88 5.83 -1.79
C SER A 79 22.27 6.97 -0.96
N ALA A 80 21.85 8.07 -1.59
CA ALA A 80 21.25 9.22 -0.91
C ALA A 80 20.00 8.84 -0.12
N ILE A 81 19.07 8.08 -0.73
CA ILE A 81 17.85 7.63 -0.09
C ILE A 81 18.15 6.72 1.11
N PHE A 82 19.01 5.71 0.92
CA PHE A 82 19.29 4.74 1.97
C PHE A 82 20.15 5.31 3.10
N THR A 83 20.97 6.32 2.84
CA THR A 83 21.75 7.00 3.87
C THR A 83 20.90 7.98 4.68
N THR A 84 20.05 8.78 4.02
CA THR A 84 19.18 9.75 4.69
C THR A 84 18.03 9.08 5.44
N LEU A 85 17.36 8.12 4.79
CA LEU A 85 16.10 7.53 5.27
C LEU A 85 16.29 6.12 5.86
N TYR A 86 17.49 5.80 6.40
CA TYR A 86 17.79 4.47 6.93
C TYR A 86 16.84 4.06 8.06
N VAL A 87 16.34 5.01 8.86
CA VAL A 87 15.43 4.70 9.99
C VAL A 87 14.09 4.16 9.49
N PRO A 88 13.29 4.89 8.67
CA PRO A 88 12.02 4.36 8.18
C PRO A 88 12.20 3.14 7.27
N ILE A 89 13.28 3.05 6.49
CA ILE A 89 13.60 1.87 5.68
C ILE A 89 13.87 0.65 6.57
N ALA A 90 14.67 0.80 7.63
CA ALA A 90 14.93 -0.29 8.59
C ALA A 90 13.65 -0.74 9.31
N LEU A 91 12.77 0.20 9.70
CA LEU A 91 11.48 -0.11 10.31
C LEU A 91 10.54 -0.83 9.34
N ALA A 92 10.52 -0.44 8.07
CA ALA A 92 9.76 -1.14 7.03
C ALA A 92 10.32 -2.57 6.81
N ALA A 93 11.64 -2.73 6.72
CA ALA A 93 12.29 -4.03 6.56
C ALA A 93 12.03 -4.95 7.77
N LEU A 94 12.13 -4.43 8.99
CA LEU A 94 11.77 -5.15 10.21
C LEU A 94 10.30 -5.60 10.17
N GLY A 95 9.40 -4.72 9.72
CA GLY A 95 7.99 -5.06 9.53
C GLY A 95 7.79 -6.21 8.54
N ILE A 96 8.52 -6.23 7.42
CA ILE A 96 8.46 -7.34 6.44
C ILE A 96 8.91 -8.66 7.08
N VAL A 97 10.02 -8.64 7.83
CA VAL A 97 10.55 -9.84 8.51
C VAL A 97 9.55 -10.35 9.55
N LEU A 98 9.04 -9.47 10.40
CA LEU A 98 8.06 -9.82 11.43
C LEU A 98 6.76 -10.35 10.83
N ARG A 99 6.31 -9.77 9.72
CA ARG A 99 5.13 -10.22 8.99
C ARG A 99 5.32 -11.64 8.44
N GLY A 100 6.45 -11.90 7.79
CA GLY A 100 6.80 -13.23 7.29
C GLY A 100 6.88 -14.26 8.41
N ALA A 101 7.55 -13.94 9.51
CA ALA A 101 7.62 -14.78 10.71
C ALA A 101 6.22 -15.06 11.29
N GLY A 102 5.40 -14.00 11.47
CA GLY A 102 4.04 -14.11 11.98
C GLY A 102 3.17 -15.03 11.13
N PHE A 103 3.30 -14.94 9.80
CA PHE A 103 2.58 -15.80 8.86
C PHE A 103 3.06 -17.25 8.92
N ALA A 104 4.37 -17.50 8.87
CA ALA A 104 4.96 -18.82 8.84
C ALA A 104 4.70 -19.60 10.14
N PHE A 105 4.93 -18.95 11.30
CA PHE A 105 4.83 -19.64 12.60
C PHE A 105 3.40 -19.77 13.10
N ARG A 106 2.45 -18.93 12.68
CA ARG A 106 1.05 -19.01 13.11
C ARG A 106 0.42 -20.39 12.90
N LYS A 107 0.81 -21.10 11.84
CA LYS A 107 0.30 -22.45 11.53
C LYS A 107 0.95 -23.57 12.33
N SER A 108 2.19 -23.38 12.79
CA SER A 108 2.99 -24.41 13.46
C SER A 108 2.82 -24.41 14.98
N LEU A 109 2.28 -23.33 15.55
CA LEU A 109 2.10 -23.20 16.99
C LEU A 109 0.84 -23.89 17.50
N VAL A 110 0.95 -24.63 18.62
CA VAL A 110 -0.15 -25.37 19.24
C VAL A 110 -0.90 -24.49 20.25
N GLY A 111 -0.21 -23.61 20.98
CA GLY A 111 -0.77 -22.77 22.02
C GLY A 111 -1.62 -21.61 21.51
N LEU A 112 -2.82 -21.42 22.05
CA LEU A 112 -3.72 -20.32 21.66
C LEU A 112 -3.10 -18.94 21.89
N ARG A 113 -2.34 -18.76 22.98
CA ARG A 113 -1.67 -17.49 23.32
C ARG A 113 -0.59 -17.15 22.30
N GLU A 114 0.20 -18.11 21.89
CA GLU A 114 1.27 -17.98 20.91
C GLU A 114 0.71 -17.69 19.52
N ARG A 115 -0.35 -18.39 19.12
CA ARG A 115 -1.07 -18.12 17.84
C ARG A 115 -1.63 -16.69 17.81
N ARG A 116 -2.17 -16.19 18.93
CA ARG A 116 -2.65 -14.81 19.02
C ARG A 116 -1.51 -13.80 18.90
N ALA A 117 -0.38 -14.07 19.56
CA ALA A 117 0.80 -13.19 19.48
C ALA A 117 1.32 -13.11 18.05
N MET A 118 1.49 -14.25 17.36
CA MET A 118 1.93 -14.27 15.96
C MET A 118 0.91 -13.62 15.00
N GLY A 119 -0.38 -13.81 15.26
CA GLY A 119 -1.44 -13.12 14.53
C GLY A 119 -1.40 -11.61 14.73
N ALA A 120 -1.17 -11.12 15.93
CA ALA A 120 -1.00 -9.70 16.21
C ALA A 120 0.28 -9.14 15.56
N THR A 121 1.40 -9.87 15.63
CA THR A 121 2.65 -9.50 14.95
C THR A 121 2.43 -9.35 13.45
N PHE A 122 1.79 -10.32 12.81
CA PHE A 122 1.43 -10.26 11.39
C PHE A 122 0.57 -9.02 11.07
N ALA A 123 -0.46 -8.79 11.86
CA ALA A 123 -1.43 -7.73 11.61
C ALA A 123 -0.82 -6.32 11.84
N ILE A 124 -0.07 -6.13 12.93
CA ILE A 124 0.58 -4.85 13.25
C ILE A 124 1.66 -4.53 12.21
N SER A 125 2.52 -5.49 11.88
CA SER A 125 3.57 -5.29 10.87
C SER A 125 3.00 -5.01 9.48
N SER A 126 1.81 -5.52 9.17
CA SER A 126 1.10 -5.24 7.91
C SER A 126 0.58 -3.78 7.82
N VAL A 127 0.51 -3.07 8.93
CA VAL A 127 0.20 -1.63 8.96
C VAL A 127 1.49 -0.80 8.96
N LEU A 128 2.45 -1.17 9.81
CA LEU A 128 3.69 -0.42 9.98
C LEU A 128 4.55 -0.40 8.70
N THR A 129 4.64 -1.53 8.02
CA THR A 129 5.47 -1.63 6.79
C THR A 129 5.03 -0.64 5.70
N PRO A 130 3.78 -0.65 5.20
CA PRO A 130 3.36 0.31 4.19
C PRO A 130 3.39 1.75 4.70
N PHE A 131 3.14 1.99 5.99
CA PHE A 131 3.28 3.32 6.58
C PHE A 131 4.69 3.86 6.42
N PHE A 132 5.72 3.13 6.86
CA PHE A 132 7.10 3.58 6.74
C PHE A 132 7.59 3.64 5.29
N MET A 133 7.14 2.74 4.41
CA MET A 133 7.43 2.86 2.98
C MET A 133 6.82 4.13 2.37
N GLY A 134 5.60 4.47 2.78
CA GLY A 134 4.96 5.71 2.35
C GLY A 134 5.67 6.95 2.89
N THR A 135 6.20 6.94 4.13
CA THR A 135 7.00 8.07 4.65
C THR A 135 8.28 8.25 3.85
N VAL A 136 8.93 7.18 3.39
CA VAL A 136 10.10 7.26 2.49
C VAL A 136 9.71 7.94 1.18
N VAL A 137 8.62 7.54 0.55
CA VAL A 137 8.13 8.16 -0.70
C VAL A 137 7.78 9.64 -0.48
N GLY A 138 7.12 9.96 0.63
CA GLY A 138 6.76 11.32 0.99
C GLY A 138 7.97 12.22 1.21
N ALA A 139 9.01 11.73 1.88
CA ALA A 139 10.26 12.46 2.09
C ALA A 139 11.01 12.73 0.77
N ILE A 140 11.00 11.77 -0.15
CA ILE A 140 11.55 11.96 -1.50
C ILE A 140 10.74 13.02 -2.26
N ALA A 141 9.41 12.98 -2.20
CA ALA A 141 8.54 13.94 -2.87
C ALA A 141 8.67 15.37 -2.30
N ALA A 142 8.89 15.49 -0.99
CA ALA A 142 9.15 16.78 -0.32
C ALA A 142 10.51 17.38 -0.69
N GLY A 143 11.46 16.57 -1.19
CA GLY A 143 12.82 17.01 -1.46
C GLY A 143 13.74 16.96 -0.22
N ASP A 144 13.32 16.24 0.84
CA ASP A 144 14.06 16.13 2.12
C ASP A 144 15.22 15.12 2.06
N VAL A 145 15.55 14.64 0.87
CA VAL A 145 16.67 13.72 0.61
C VAL A 145 17.74 14.47 -0.19
N PRO A 146 18.76 15.05 0.46
CA PRO A 146 19.83 15.73 -0.25
C PRO A 146 20.68 14.74 -1.06
N ALA A 147 21.20 15.20 -2.20
CA ALA A 147 21.91 14.36 -3.16
C ALA A 147 23.22 13.75 -2.59
N ASP A 148 23.80 14.38 -1.57
CA ASP A 148 24.99 13.89 -0.86
C ASP A 148 24.67 12.87 0.24
N GLY A 149 23.39 12.61 0.53
CA GLY A 149 22.94 11.67 1.54
C GLY A 149 23.07 12.16 2.99
N ASN A 150 23.40 13.44 3.21
CA ASN A 150 23.62 14.03 4.54
C ASN A 150 22.33 14.63 5.16
N GLY A 151 21.16 14.05 4.88
CA GLY A 151 19.89 14.45 5.50
C GLY A 151 19.80 14.02 6.96
N ASP A 152 18.92 14.68 7.72
CA ASP A 152 18.64 14.31 9.11
C ASP A 152 17.88 13.01 9.20
N ALA A 153 18.31 12.10 10.05
CA ALA A 153 17.77 10.74 10.19
C ALA A 153 16.32 10.69 10.65
N PHE A 154 15.79 11.73 11.28
CA PHE A 154 14.43 11.84 11.80
C PHE A 154 13.65 12.98 11.17
N ALA A 155 14.24 14.18 11.08
CA ALA A 155 13.55 15.35 10.53
C ALA A 155 13.21 15.18 9.05
N SER A 156 13.97 14.39 8.28
CA SER A 156 13.69 14.16 6.86
C SER A 156 12.39 13.39 6.57
N TRP A 157 11.82 12.66 7.54
CA TRP A 157 10.60 11.87 7.32
C TRP A 157 9.52 12.10 8.38
N ILE A 158 9.84 12.74 9.54
CA ILE A 158 8.86 13.13 10.56
C ILE A 158 8.38 14.55 10.22
N GLN A 159 7.76 14.70 9.06
CA GLN A 159 7.17 15.92 8.53
C GLN A 159 5.71 15.67 8.13
N PRO A 160 4.86 16.69 8.00
CA PRO A 160 3.44 16.48 7.69
C PRO A 160 3.22 15.72 6.39
N LEU A 161 3.91 16.07 5.29
CA LEU A 161 3.74 15.40 4.00
C LEU A 161 4.20 13.93 4.02
N PRO A 162 5.42 13.58 4.48
CA PRO A 162 5.83 12.19 4.63
C PRO A 162 4.87 11.34 5.46
N LEU A 163 4.42 11.84 6.63
CA LEU A 163 3.50 11.11 7.50
C LEU A 163 2.13 10.93 6.84
N LEU A 164 1.64 11.92 6.12
CA LEU A 164 0.39 11.85 5.37
C LEU A 164 0.47 10.83 4.24
N ILE A 165 1.58 10.81 3.47
CA ILE A 165 1.80 9.80 2.43
C ILE A 165 1.91 8.39 3.06
N GLY A 166 2.54 8.25 4.23
CA GLY A 166 2.53 7.01 5.00
C GLY A 166 1.12 6.51 5.33
N ALA A 167 0.26 7.41 5.83
CA ALA A 167 -1.14 7.10 6.09
C ALA A 167 -1.92 6.75 4.80
N MET A 168 -1.64 7.44 3.70
CA MET A 168 -2.21 7.14 2.38
C MET A 168 -1.84 5.74 1.90
N PHE A 169 -0.61 5.29 2.07
CA PHE A 169 -0.19 3.94 1.69
C PHE A 169 -0.99 2.87 2.44
N VAL A 170 -1.19 3.05 3.75
CA VAL A 170 -2.02 2.15 4.56
C VAL A 170 -3.47 2.15 4.08
N ALA A 171 -4.06 3.33 3.89
CA ALA A 171 -5.46 3.47 3.47
C ALA A 171 -5.71 2.91 2.06
N THR A 172 -4.78 3.14 1.13
CA THR A 172 -4.83 2.59 -0.23
C THR A 172 -4.71 1.07 -0.22
N GLY A 173 -3.79 0.52 0.58
CA GLY A 173 -3.67 -0.93 0.75
C GLY A 173 -4.95 -1.54 1.34
N ALA A 174 -5.51 -0.93 2.38
CA ALA A 174 -6.77 -1.36 2.98
C ALA A 174 -7.94 -1.32 1.96
N TYR A 175 -8.01 -0.26 1.15
CA TYR A 175 -9.00 -0.12 0.08
C TYR A 175 -8.86 -1.24 -0.97
N LEU A 176 -7.65 -1.44 -1.54
CA LEU A 176 -7.39 -2.49 -2.52
C LEU A 176 -7.73 -3.88 -1.98
N ALA A 177 -7.30 -4.19 -0.76
CA ALA A 177 -7.58 -5.46 -0.12
C ALA A 177 -9.08 -5.70 0.04
N ALA A 178 -9.83 -4.72 0.55
CA ALA A 178 -11.27 -4.86 0.73
C ALA A 178 -11.99 -5.13 -0.59
N VAL A 179 -11.66 -4.39 -1.66
CA VAL A 179 -12.23 -4.60 -3.00
C VAL A 179 -11.89 -5.99 -3.56
N PHE A 180 -10.65 -6.46 -3.37
CA PHE A 180 -10.24 -7.78 -3.82
C PHE A 180 -10.97 -8.89 -3.05
N LEU A 181 -11.15 -8.71 -1.74
CA LEU A 181 -11.89 -9.64 -0.88
C LEU A 181 -13.40 -9.70 -1.22
N VAL A 182 -14.01 -8.58 -1.63
CA VAL A 182 -15.37 -8.60 -2.22
C VAL A 182 -15.40 -9.52 -3.43
N GLY A 183 -14.44 -9.39 -4.35
CA GLY A 183 -14.35 -10.24 -5.53
C GLY A 183 -14.13 -11.73 -5.20
N ASP A 184 -13.38 -12.01 -4.13
CA ASP A 184 -13.15 -13.40 -3.68
C ASP A 184 -14.41 -13.98 -3.02
N ALA A 185 -15.11 -13.21 -2.18
CA ALA A 185 -16.36 -13.60 -1.57
C ALA A 185 -17.45 -13.90 -2.63
N ARG A 186 -17.56 -13.05 -3.67
CA ARG A 186 -18.46 -13.29 -4.82
C ARG A 186 -18.16 -14.60 -5.54
N ARG A 187 -16.89 -14.90 -5.78
CA ARG A 187 -16.50 -16.16 -6.45
C ARG A 187 -16.76 -17.41 -5.60
N ALA A 188 -16.83 -17.22 -4.28
CA ALA A 188 -17.14 -18.29 -3.33
C ALA A 188 -18.64 -18.39 -2.99
N ASP A 189 -19.50 -17.57 -3.64
CA ASP A 189 -20.93 -17.45 -3.35
C ASP A 189 -21.24 -17.17 -1.87
N ASP A 190 -20.34 -16.44 -1.18
CA ASP A 190 -20.45 -16.06 0.22
C ASP A 190 -21.01 -14.64 0.38
N GLU A 191 -22.32 -14.49 0.23
CA GLU A 191 -23.02 -13.21 0.32
C GLU A 191 -22.78 -12.46 1.65
N ALA A 192 -22.58 -13.18 2.76
CA ALA A 192 -22.35 -12.56 4.06
C ALA A 192 -20.98 -11.88 4.11
N MET A 193 -19.94 -12.51 3.56
CA MET A 193 -18.61 -11.94 3.48
C MET A 193 -18.50 -10.89 2.37
N GLU A 194 -19.25 -11.03 1.28
CA GLU A 194 -19.36 -9.98 0.26
C GLU A 194 -19.85 -8.68 0.91
N ARG A 195 -21.01 -8.68 1.56
CA ARG A 195 -21.57 -7.51 2.26
C ARG A 195 -20.62 -6.97 3.35
N TYR A 196 -19.94 -7.87 4.06
CA TYR A 196 -18.97 -7.49 5.09
C TYR A 196 -17.80 -6.69 4.50
N PHE A 197 -17.24 -7.13 3.37
CA PHE A 197 -16.12 -6.45 2.73
C PHE A 197 -16.55 -5.26 1.87
N GLU A 198 -17.77 -5.23 1.30
CA GLU A 198 -18.32 -4.06 0.62
C GLU A 198 -18.40 -2.83 1.53
N ALA A 199 -18.93 -3.00 2.74
CA ALA A 199 -18.98 -1.91 3.71
C ALA A 199 -17.60 -1.37 4.05
N ARG A 200 -16.59 -2.25 4.13
CA ARG A 200 -15.19 -1.88 4.39
C ARG A 200 -14.53 -1.22 3.21
N ALA A 201 -14.79 -1.71 2.00
CA ALA A 201 -14.30 -1.09 0.76
C ALA A 201 -14.82 0.34 0.61
N LEU A 202 -16.12 0.57 0.89
CA LEU A 202 -16.71 1.91 0.88
C LEU A 202 -16.08 2.82 1.94
N GLY A 203 -15.94 2.34 3.18
CA GLY A 203 -15.28 3.10 4.25
C GLY A 203 -13.83 3.45 3.93
N ALA A 204 -13.05 2.48 3.44
CA ALA A 204 -11.66 2.69 3.05
C ALA A 204 -11.54 3.64 1.85
N ALA A 205 -12.45 3.58 0.88
CA ALA A 205 -12.48 4.51 -0.25
C ALA A 205 -12.71 5.96 0.21
N VAL A 206 -13.61 6.18 1.17
CA VAL A 206 -13.84 7.51 1.75
C VAL A 206 -12.59 8.02 2.47
N VAL A 207 -11.97 7.18 3.31
CA VAL A 207 -10.74 7.56 4.03
C VAL A 207 -9.61 7.85 3.06
N ALA A 208 -9.37 6.98 2.07
CA ALA A 208 -8.35 7.19 1.05
C ALA A 208 -8.61 8.48 0.24
N GLY A 209 -9.88 8.76 -0.10
CA GLY A 209 -10.27 10.00 -0.79
C GLY A 209 -10.01 11.25 0.04
N ILE A 210 -10.31 11.24 1.34
CA ILE A 210 -10.02 12.36 2.25
C ILE A 210 -8.50 12.58 2.34
N LEU A 211 -7.72 11.49 2.52
CA LEU A 211 -6.26 11.58 2.57
C LEU A 211 -5.66 12.05 1.24
N ALA A 212 -6.24 11.66 0.11
CA ALA A 212 -5.79 12.13 -1.21
C ALA A 212 -6.01 13.65 -1.39
N VAL A 213 -7.17 14.17 -0.96
CA VAL A 213 -7.43 15.62 -0.97
C VAL A 213 -6.47 16.36 -0.03
N ALA A 214 -6.26 15.84 1.18
CA ALA A 214 -5.27 16.40 2.11
C ALA A 214 -3.85 16.31 1.54
N GLY A 215 -3.52 15.22 0.84
CA GLY A 215 -2.25 15.02 0.14
C GLY A 215 -2.02 16.08 -0.94
N LEU A 216 -3.02 16.37 -1.76
CA LEU A 216 -2.93 17.45 -2.76
C LEU A 216 -2.68 18.81 -2.12
N ALA A 217 -3.34 19.11 -1.00
CA ALA A 217 -3.12 20.36 -0.26
C ALA A 217 -1.69 20.43 0.32
N ALA A 218 -1.19 19.33 0.90
CA ALA A 218 0.17 19.23 1.42
C ALA A 218 1.22 19.31 0.30
N LEU A 219 1.02 18.65 -0.85
CA LEU A 219 1.90 18.77 -2.02
C LEU A 219 1.97 20.21 -2.52
N HIS A 220 0.86 20.95 -2.52
CA HIS A 220 0.84 22.37 -2.91
C HIS A 220 1.72 23.22 -2.01
N SER A 221 1.79 22.96 -0.71
CA SER A 221 2.57 23.73 0.26
C SER A 221 4.01 23.27 0.42
N GLU A 222 4.27 21.97 0.39
CA GLU A 222 5.56 21.37 0.77
C GLU A 222 6.33 20.77 -0.41
N ALA A 223 5.65 20.38 -1.52
CA ALA A 223 6.25 19.75 -2.69
C ALA A 223 5.74 20.33 -4.00
N ARG A 224 5.90 21.66 -4.18
CA ARG A 224 5.34 22.42 -5.29
C ARG A 224 5.67 21.84 -6.67
N TYR A 225 6.89 21.36 -6.87
CA TYR A 225 7.30 20.75 -8.13
C TYR A 225 6.43 19.53 -8.48
N VAL A 226 6.18 18.63 -7.51
CA VAL A 226 5.33 17.44 -7.71
C VAL A 226 3.88 17.85 -7.95
N PHE A 227 3.37 18.83 -7.17
CA PHE A 227 2.02 19.36 -7.34
C PHE A 227 1.79 19.95 -8.74
N ASP A 228 2.70 20.80 -9.21
CA ASP A 228 2.57 21.45 -10.51
C ASP A 228 2.62 20.43 -11.66
N ARG A 229 3.46 19.40 -11.56
CA ARG A 229 3.49 18.29 -12.53
C ARG A 229 2.23 17.44 -12.50
N LEU A 230 1.73 17.13 -11.32
CA LEU A 230 0.52 16.32 -11.15
C LEU A 230 -0.73 17.06 -11.70
N THR A 231 -0.80 18.37 -11.49
CA THR A 231 -1.95 19.19 -11.92
C THR A 231 -1.85 19.73 -13.35
N SER A 232 -0.70 19.57 -14.01
CA SER A 232 -0.49 19.91 -15.41
C SER A 232 -0.41 18.66 -16.29
N GLU A 233 0.75 18.06 -16.40
CA GLU A 233 0.99 16.90 -17.26
C GLU A 233 0.30 15.61 -16.74
N GLY A 234 0.19 15.47 -15.42
CA GLY A 234 -0.47 14.36 -14.74
C GLY A 234 -2.00 14.47 -14.61
N LEU A 235 -2.59 15.65 -14.95
CA LEU A 235 -4.02 15.88 -14.78
C LEU A 235 -4.92 14.81 -15.44
N PRO A 236 -4.64 14.31 -16.65
CA PRO A 236 -5.44 13.24 -17.25
C PRO A 236 -5.46 11.97 -16.40
N LEU A 237 -4.34 11.63 -15.75
CA LEU A 237 -4.22 10.47 -14.87
C LEU A 237 -5.02 10.69 -13.57
N VAL A 238 -4.98 11.89 -12.99
CA VAL A 238 -5.79 12.26 -11.82
C VAL A 238 -7.28 12.12 -12.15
N ILE A 239 -7.72 12.63 -13.31
CA ILE A 239 -9.10 12.48 -13.76
C ILE A 239 -9.47 11.00 -13.96
N LEU A 240 -8.60 10.22 -14.57
CA LEU A 240 -8.82 8.78 -14.76
C LEU A 240 -8.97 8.06 -13.41
N SER A 241 -8.11 8.37 -12.42
CA SER A 241 -8.20 7.84 -11.06
C SER A 241 -9.56 8.15 -10.42
N LEU A 242 -10.01 9.40 -10.50
CA LEU A 242 -11.31 9.82 -9.98
C LEU A 242 -12.47 9.11 -10.66
N LEU A 243 -12.43 8.96 -11.99
CA LEU A 243 -13.45 8.24 -12.76
C LEU A 243 -13.50 6.75 -12.39
N CYS A 244 -12.35 6.09 -12.27
CA CYS A 244 -12.27 4.69 -11.83
C CYS A 244 -12.80 4.53 -10.40
N GLY A 245 -12.43 5.43 -9.48
CA GLY A 245 -12.91 5.41 -8.11
C GLY A 245 -14.42 5.63 -8.02
N ALA A 246 -14.96 6.61 -8.75
CA ALA A 246 -16.39 6.88 -8.81
C ALA A 246 -17.17 5.69 -9.42
N ALA A 247 -16.68 5.12 -10.53
CA ALA A 247 -17.26 3.94 -11.15
C ALA A 247 -17.31 2.76 -10.16
N LEU A 248 -16.20 2.53 -9.44
CA LEU A 248 -16.16 1.47 -8.43
C LEU A 248 -17.18 1.68 -7.31
N LEU A 249 -17.32 2.90 -6.79
CA LEU A 249 -18.31 3.23 -5.76
C LEU A 249 -19.74 2.96 -6.24
N VAL A 250 -20.06 3.28 -7.49
CA VAL A 250 -21.35 2.99 -8.10
C VAL A 250 -21.58 1.49 -8.21
N VAL A 251 -20.59 0.72 -8.66
CA VAL A 251 -20.66 -0.73 -8.81
C VAL A 251 -20.84 -1.43 -7.47
N LEU A 252 -20.10 -1.01 -6.44
CA LEU A 252 -20.23 -1.55 -5.09
C LEU A 252 -21.64 -1.29 -4.52
N ARG A 253 -22.19 -0.09 -4.73
CA ARG A 253 -23.55 0.25 -4.21
C ARG A 253 -24.69 -0.39 -4.96
N ARG A 254 -24.54 -0.63 -6.26
CA ARG A 254 -25.62 -1.15 -7.12
C ARG A 254 -25.56 -2.65 -7.37
N GLY A 255 -24.55 -3.35 -6.83
CA GLY A 255 -24.36 -4.79 -7.08
C GLY A 255 -24.04 -5.11 -8.55
N GLY A 256 -23.40 -4.19 -9.27
CA GLY A 256 -23.11 -4.32 -10.70
C GLY A 256 -22.12 -5.45 -11.01
N ARG A 257 -22.15 -5.96 -12.26
CA ARG A 257 -21.27 -7.04 -12.75
C ARG A 257 -19.92 -6.55 -13.31
N LEU A 258 -19.61 -5.24 -13.22
CA LEU A 258 -18.34 -4.74 -13.70
C LEU A 258 -17.17 -5.31 -12.87
N PRO A 259 -15.99 -5.51 -13.47
CA PRO A 259 -14.85 -6.09 -12.78
C PRO A 259 -14.30 -5.11 -11.73
N LEU A 260 -14.46 -5.44 -10.45
CA LEU A 260 -14.06 -4.60 -9.31
C LEU A 260 -12.55 -4.37 -9.27
N ARG A 261 -11.74 -5.43 -9.49
CA ARG A 261 -10.29 -5.37 -9.38
C ARG A 261 -9.63 -4.41 -10.38
N PRO A 262 -9.94 -4.43 -11.69
CA PRO A 262 -9.41 -3.45 -12.63
C PRO A 262 -9.80 -2.01 -12.32
N LEU A 263 -11.01 -1.75 -11.83
CA LEU A 263 -11.43 -0.40 -11.46
C LEU A 263 -10.66 0.10 -10.23
N ALA A 264 -10.47 -0.75 -9.20
CA ALA A 264 -9.68 -0.41 -8.04
C ALA A 264 -8.20 -0.18 -8.42
N ALA A 265 -7.65 -1.06 -9.25
CA ALA A 265 -6.29 -0.91 -9.78
C ALA A 265 -6.13 0.39 -10.58
N GLY A 266 -7.07 0.69 -11.48
CA GLY A 266 -7.05 1.92 -12.27
C GLY A 266 -7.11 3.19 -11.43
N ALA A 267 -7.89 3.18 -10.35
CA ALA A 267 -7.96 4.30 -9.43
C ALA A 267 -6.63 4.57 -8.70
N VAL A 268 -5.84 3.54 -8.44
CA VAL A 268 -4.54 3.64 -7.73
C VAL A 268 -3.39 3.89 -8.70
N VAL A 269 -3.29 3.10 -9.78
CA VAL A 269 -2.17 3.19 -10.76
C VAL A 269 -2.10 4.54 -11.45
N ALA A 270 -3.25 5.17 -11.68
CA ALA A 270 -3.29 6.45 -12.38
C ALA A 270 -2.69 7.62 -11.57
N VAL A 271 -2.37 7.44 -10.27
CA VAL A 271 -1.76 8.47 -9.41
C VAL A 271 -0.42 8.04 -8.79
N ILE A 272 0.07 6.83 -9.11
CA ILE A 272 1.44 6.39 -8.81
C ILE A 272 2.37 6.87 -9.94
#